data_db5913d418911e4fbca6e0f448756727
#
_entry.id   db5913d418911e4fbca6e0f448756727
#
_cell.length_a   1.000
_cell.length_b   1.000
_cell.length_c   1.000
_cell.angle_alpha   90.00
_cell.angle_beta   90.00
_cell.angle_gamma   90.00
#
_symmetry.space_group_name_H-M   'P 1'
#
loop_
_entity.id
_entity.type
_entity.pdbx_description
1 polymer ?
#
loop_
_entity_poly.entity_id
_entity_poly.type
_entity_poly.pdbx_seq_one_letter_code
_entity_poly.pdbx_strand_id
1 'polypeptide(L)'
;MKKIDYSKMRKKQQEQGELPQWFTTGGLQLFHEKYAYDGETFKHRLKTISKALAVHAPKVYPGWWEQDSYTAGKTYNEVFFQSMWDGFISPSTPLLANGGIRKRGTTVSCAGGNVGNNLFDRYNGITEAAILTKHSHGTSYCINDWPAEGDKLSRGGVSLGVMPLVRDMIAAMDEVTQASRRGSLAYSIKPQHGDFEKVLDYLYTDTESNNVGWLIDDEFVQAMQNKEKWALNAFAKTLGVKMPRGKGYYTFIDKMNRHLAEAFKRKGMK
;
A
#
# COMPACT_ATOMS: atom_id res chain seq x y z
N MET A 1 -35.43 6.23 -0.68
CA MET A 1 -34.86 5.19 0.18
C MET A 1 -34.93 5.66 1.64
N LYS A 2 -35.43 4.84 2.57
CA LYS A 2 -35.41 5.19 4.01
C LYS A 2 -33.96 5.31 4.48
N LYS A 3 -33.63 6.41 5.13
CA LYS A 3 -32.29 6.63 5.71
C LYS A 3 -32.07 5.56 6.79
N ILE A 4 -30.98 4.79 6.69
CA ILE A 4 -30.65 3.75 7.68
C ILE A 4 -30.20 4.43 8.96
N ASP A 5 -30.81 4.06 10.10
CA ASP A 5 -30.37 4.48 11.43
C ASP A 5 -29.29 3.52 11.94
N TYR A 6 -28.05 3.83 11.61
CA TYR A 6 -26.89 3.04 12.03
C TYR A 6 -26.67 3.01 13.55
N SER A 7 -27.14 4.03 14.29
CA SER A 7 -27.04 4.03 15.76
C SER A 7 -27.93 2.96 16.38
N LYS A 8 -29.19 2.89 15.94
CA LYS A 8 -30.15 1.87 16.37
C LYS A 8 -29.72 0.47 15.92
N MET A 9 -29.25 0.35 14.67
CA MET A 9 -28.73 -0.91 14.13
C MET A 9 -27.55 -1.42 14.95
N ARG A 10 -26.58 -0.57 15.30
CA ARG A 10 -25.42 -0.93 16.11
C ARG A 10 -25.84 -1.50 17.45
N LYS A 11 -26.70 -0.79 18.22
CA LYS A 11 -27.16 -1.24 19.53
C LYS A 11 -27.80 -2.62 19.44
N LYS A 12 -28.72 -2.81 18.49
CA LYS A 12 -29.39 -4.09 18.27
C LYS A 12 -28.39 -5.21 17.95
N GLN A 13 -27.43 -4.98 17.06
CA GLN A 13 -26.44 -6.01 16.70
C GLN A 13 -25.47 -6.31 17.85
N GLN A 14 -25.13 -5.33 18.70
CA GLN A 14 -24.33 -5.55 19.90
C GLN A 14 -25.09 -6.38 20.94
N GLU A 15 -26.36 -6.11 21.17
CA GLU A 15 -27.23 -6.89 22.07
C GLU A 15 -27.41 -8.34 21.58
N GLN A 16 -27.43 -8.55 20.26
CA GLN A 16 -27.55 -9.87 19.63
C GLN A 16 -26.18 -10.61 19.53
N GLY A 17 -25.07 -10.01 19.94
CA GLY A 17 -23.74 -10.59 19.80
C GLY A 17 -23.27 -10.72 18.34
N GLU A 18 -23.82 -9.93 17.41
CA GLU A 18 -23.44 -9.89 15.99
C GLU A 18 -22.42 -8.78 15.70
N LEU A 19 -22.14 -7.92 16.68
CA LEU A 19 -21.17 -6.83 16.60
C LEU A 19 -20.42 -6.69 17.93
N PRO A 20 -19.07 -6.50 17.91
CA PRO A 20 -18.31 -6.29 19.15
C PRO A 20 -18.72 -5.01 19.90
N GLN A 21 -18.58 -4.99 21.22
CA GLN A 21 -18.96 -3.83 22.04
C GLN A 21 -18.13 -2.58 21.72
N TRP A 22 -16.89 -2.74 21.31
CA TRP A 22 -16.00 -1.63 20.92
C TRP A 22 -16.33 -0.99 19.56
N PHE A 23 -17.20 -1.63 18.75
CA PHE A 23 -17.50 -1.15 17.41
C PHE A 23 -18.33 0.13 17.43
N THR A 24 -17.92 1.15 16.67
CA THR A 24 -18.58 2.46 16.63
C THR A 24 -19.70 2.53 15.59
N THR A 25 -20.59 3.51 15.73
CA THR A 25 -21.64 3.78 14.71
C THR A 25 -21.06 4.13 13.35
N GLY A 26 -20.00 4.98 13.32
CA GLY A 26 -19.30 5.31 12.07
C GLY A 26 -18.60 4.10 11.45
N GLY A 27 -18.02 3.23 12.29
CA GLY A 27 -17.44 1.97 11.83
C GLY A 27 -18.47 1.05 11.18
N LEU A 28 -19.67 0.93 11.75
CA LEU A 28 -20.75 0.13 11.18
C LEU A 28 -21.26 0.69 9.86
N GLN A 29 -21.42 2.01 9.77
CA GLN A 29 -21.77 2.67 8.52
C GLN A 29 -20.72 2.39 7.44
N LEU A 30 -19.44 2.62 7.75
CA LEU A 30 -18.34 2.37 6.83
C LEU A 30 -18.27 0.90 6.39
N PHE A 31 -18.53 -0.03 7.32
CA PHE A 31 -18.60 -1.46 7.01
C PHE A 31 -19.67 -1.76 5.97
N HIS A 32 -20.88 -1.28 6.16
CA HIS A 32 -21.98 -1.50 5.21
C HIS A 32 -21.76 -0.82 3.86
N GLU A 33 -21.17 0.36 3.85
CA GLU A 33 -20.94 1.12 2.61
C GLU A 33 -19.80 0.54 1.75
N LYS A 34 -18.77 -0.07 2.38
CA LYS A 34 -17.53 -0.43 1.66
C LYS A 34 -17.14 -1.89 1.75
N TYR A 35 -17.48 -2.60 2.82
CA TYR A 35 -16.91 -3.92 3.11
C TYR A 35 -17.92 -5.05 3.06
N ALA A 36 -19.15 -4.81 3.53
CA ALA A 36 -20.19 -5.83 3.53
C ALA A 36 -20.43 -6.40 2.13
N TYR A 37 -20.56 -7.70 2.03
CA TYR A 37 -20.93 -8.40 0.82
C TYR A 37 -22.33 -8.97 0.99
N ASP A 38 -23.24 -8.64 0.05
CA ASP A 38 -24.60 -9.19 0.00
C ASP A 38 -25.36 -9.10 1.34
N GLY A 39 -25.23 -7.97 2.05
CA GLY A 39 -25.97 -7.72 3.30
C GLY A 39 -25.46 -8.49 4.52
N GLU A 40 -24.26 -9.09 4.46
CA GLU A 40 -23.68 -9.83 5.58
C GLU A 40 -23.44 -8.98 6.82
N THR A 41 -23.47 -9.61 8.01
CA THR A 41 -23.09 -8.98 9.27
C THR A 41 -21.56 -8.92 9.41
N PHE A 42 -21.06 -8.04 10.29
CA PHE A 42 -19.63 -7.96 10.59
C PHE A 42 -19.09 -9.31 11.11
N LYS A 43 -19.83 -9.96 11.99
CA LYS A 43 -19.48 -11.30 12.51
C LYS A 43 -19.35 -12.35 11.41
N HIS A 44 -20.31 -12.37 10.46
CA HIS A 44 -20.27 -13.28 9.33
C HIS A 44 -19.04 -13.01 8.46
N ARG A 45 -18.74 -11.72 8.19
CA ARG A 45 -17.56 -11.29 7.41
C ARG A 45 -16.27 -11.82 8.04
N LEU A 46 -16.08 -11.64 9.36
CA LEU A 46 -14.89 -12.12 10.06
C LEU A 46 -14.79 -13.65 10.06
N LYS A 47 -15.91 -14.37 10.21
CA LYS A 47 -15.93 -15.84 10.09
C LYS A 47 -15.50 -16.32 8.71
N THR A 48 -15.93 -15.64 7.66
CA THR A 48 -15.54 -15.97 6.27
C THR A 48 -14.04 -15.75 6.05
N ILE A 49 -13.50 -14.63 6.56
CA ILE A 49 -12.06 -14.32 6.47
C ILE A 49 -11.23 -15.34 7.25
N SER A 50 -11.57 -15.59 8.51
CA SER A 50 -10.81 -16.49 9.37
C SER A 50 -10.78 -17.93 8.82
N LYS A 51 -11.91 -18.40 8.27
CA LYS A 51 -11.98 -19.70 7.59
C LYS A 51 -11.07 -19.76 6.36
N ALA A 52 -11.06 -18.69 5.53
CA ALA A 52 -10.20 -18.62 4.35
C ALA A 52 -8.71 -18.59 4.70
N LEU A 53 -8.32 -17.84 5.73
CA LEU A 53 -6.94 -17.78 6.22
C LEU A 53 -6.50 -19.12 6.82
N ALA A 54 -7.35 -19.81 7.58
CA ALA A 54 -7.05 -21.08 8.23
C ALA A 54 -6.73 -22.22 7.23
N VAL A 55 -7.22 -22.13 5.99
CA VAL A 55 -6.88 -23.11 4.92
C VAL A 55 -5.36 -23.10 4.63
N HIS A 56 -4.70 -21.95 4.80
CA HIS A 56 -3.27 -21.77 4.55
C HIS A 56 -2.41 -21.86 5.81
N ALA A 57 -3.03 -22.09 6.97
CA ALA A 57 -2.30 -22.24 8.23
C ALA A 57 -1.47 -23.54 8.25
N PRO A 58 -0.38 -23.60 9.02
CA PRO A 58 0.38 -24.83 9.20
C PRO A 58 -0.50 -25.99 9.68
N LYS A 59 -0.19 -27.21 9.24
CA LYS A 59 -0.93 -28.41 9.68
C LYS A 59 -0.63 -28.80 11.13
N VAL A 60 0.49 -28.33 11.64
CA VAL A 60 0.97 -28.63 13.00
C VAL A 60 1.02 -27.32 13.77
N TYR A 61 0.47 -27.31 14.97
CA TYR A 61 0.53 -26.15 15.84
C TYR A 61 1.95 -25.96 16.40
N PRO A 62 2.41 -24.71 16.59
CA PRO A 62 3.66 -24.42 17.27
C PRO A 62 3.68 -25.02 18.69
N GLY A 63 4.84 -25.42 19.19
CA GLY A 63 4.96 -26.03 20.51
C GLY A 63 4.49 -25.16 21.69
N TRP A 64 4.47 -23.82 21.50
CA TRP A 64 3.95 -22.88 22.49
C TRP A 64 2.41 -22.74 22.46
N TRP A 65 1.73 -23.26 21.44
CA TRP A 65 0.29 -23.02 21.21
C TRP A 65 -0.58 -23.45 22.37
N GLU A 66 -0.33 -24.62 22.92
CA GLU A 66 -1.10 -25.16 24.06
C GLU A 66 -0.68 -24.56 25.42
N GLN A 67 0.44 -23.82 25.45
CA GLN A 67 0.93 -23.16 26.65
C GLN A 67 0.41 -21.72 26.79
N ASP A 68 -0.09 -21.13 25.71
CA ASP A 68 -0.61 -19.78 25.69
C ASP A 68 -2.13 -19.79 25.96
N SER A 69 -2.57 -19.02 26.93
CA SER A 69 -3.97 -18.97 27.38
C SER A 69 -4.96 -18.49 26.30
N TYR A 70 -4.47 -17.78 25.30
CA TYR A 70 -5.30 -17.28 24.20
C TYR A 70 -5.51 -18.32 23.10
N THR A 71 -4.56 -19.19 22.88
CA THR A 71 -4.56 -20.18 21.78
C THR A 71 -4.86 -21.61 22.23
N ALA A 72 -4.60 -21.98 23.49
CA ALA A 72 -4.80 -23.32 24.01
C ALA A 72 -6.20 -23.87 23.71
N GLY A 73 -6.26 -25.06 23.17
CA GLY A 73 -7.50 -25.77 22.82
C GLY A 73 -8.27 -25.18 21.63
N LYS A 74 -7.72 -24.17 20.93
CA LYS A 74 -8.38 -23.53 19.79
C LYS A 74 -7.71 -23.90 18.46
N THR A 75 -8.50 -23.90 17.41
CA THR A 75 -8.02 -24.01 16.03
C THR A 75 -7.52 -22.66 15.50
N TYR A 76 -6.71 -22.68 14.44
CA TYR A 76 -6.29 -21.44 13.74
C TYR A 76 -7.49 -20.57 13.32
N ASN A 77 -8.58 -21.20 12.85
CA ASN A 77 -9.78 -20.47 12.48
C ASN A 77 -10.39 -19.71 13.65
N GLU A 78 -10.47 -20.35 14.82
CA GLU A 78 -11.01 -19.72 16.03
C GLU A 78 -10.10 -18.59 16.53
N VAL A 79 -8.79 -18.80 16.54
CA VAL A 79 -7.83 -17.76 16.94
C VAL A 79 -7.85 -16.57 15.98
N PHE A 80 -7.87 -16.80 14.66
CA PHE A 80 -7.96 -15.72 13.68
C PHE A 80 -9.27 -14.94 13.82
N PHE A 81 -10.41 -15.62 14.00
CA PHE A 81 -11.68 -14.97 14.26
C PHE A 81 -11.63 -14.14 15.54
N GLN A 82 -11.20 -14.76 16.64
CA GLN A 82 -11.19 -14.11 17.95
C GLN A 82 -10.27 -12.90 17.98
N SER A 83 -9.07 -12.99 17.37
CA SER A 83 -8.11 -11.88 17.30
C SER A 83 -8.67 -10.65 16.56
N MET A 84 -9.45 -10.87 15.51
CA MET A 84 -10.13 -9.78 14.80
C MET A 84 -11.35 -9.28 15.58
N TRP A 85 -12.10 -10.18 16.21
CA TRP A 85 -13.28 -9.85 17.00
C TRP A 85 -12.95 -9.02 18.24
N ASP A 86 -11.86 -9.36 18.93
CA ASP A 86 -11.40 -8.62 20.11
C ASP A 86 -10.66 -7.32 19.75
N GLY A 87 -10.39 -7.08 18.48
CA GLY A 87 -9.72 -5.87 18.01
C GLY A 87 -8.20 -5.89 18.13
N PHE A 88 -7.58 -7.04 18.41
CA PHE A 88 -6.11 -7.17 18.42
C PHE A 88 -5.50 -7.09 17.03
N ILE A 89 -6.25 -7.54 16.01
CA ILE A 89 -5.85 -7.47 14.61
C ILE A 89 -6.93 -6.73 13.81
N SER A 90 -6.51 -5.71 13.07
CA SER A 90 -7.34 -5.03 12.09
C SER A 90 -6.98 -5.51 10.69
N PRO A 91 -7.86 -6.24 9.99
CA PRO A 91 -7.60 -6.64 8.61
C PRO A 91 -7.45 -5.42 7.71
N SER A 92 -6.53 -5.51 6.74
CA SER A 92 -6.42 -4.48 5.70
C SER A 92 -7.72 -4.37 4.90
N THR A 93 -7.98 -3.20 4.32
CA THR A 93 -9.19 -2.95 3.50
C THR A 93 -9.46 -4.05 2.48
N PRO A 94 -8.51 -4.50 1.65
CA PRO A 94 -8.76 -5.58 0.69
C PRO A 94 -9.06 -6.92 1.35
N LEU A 95 -8.40 -7.25 2.46
CA LEU A 95 -8.69 -8.48 3.18
C LEU A 95 -10.10 -8.43 3.79
N LEU A 96 -10.47 -7.30 4.40
CA LEU A 96 -11.81 -7.12 4.98
C LEU A 96 -12.90 -7.15 3.92
N ALA A 97 -12.66 -6.57 2.74
CA ALA A 97 -13.63 -6.54 1.65
C ALA A 97 -13.71 -7.85 0.85
N ASN A 98 -12.57 -8.49 0.56
CA ASN A 98 -12.47 -9.55 -0.44
C ASN A 98 -12.14 -10.93 0.14
N GLY A 99 -11.62 -11.00 1.38
CA GLY A 99 -11.17 -12.25 1.99
C GLY A 99 -12.24 -13.36 1.97
N GLY A 100 -11.93 -14.50 1.38
CA GLY A 100 -12.84 -15.63 1.22
C GLY A 100 -13.93 -15.48 0.15
N ILE A 101 -13.91 -14.37 -0.66
CA ILE A 101 -14.87 -14.14 -1.74
C ILE A 101 -14.16 -14.16 -3.10
N ARG A 102 -14.27 -15.26 -3.84
CA ARG A 102 -13.49 -15.52 -5.07
C ARG A 102 -13.65 -14.48 -6.19
N LYS A 103 -14.78 -13.78 -6.27
CA LYS A 103 -15.13 -12.92 -7.41
C LYS A 103 -14.97 -11.42 -7.15
N ARG A 104 -14.43 -11.01 -5.98
CA ARG A 104 -14.48 -9.59 -5.59
C ARG A 104 -13.18 -8.84 -5.76
N GLY A 105 -12.05 -9.50 -5.74
CA GLY A 105 -10.72 -8.88 -5.86
C GLY A 105 -9.66 -9.63 -5.06
N THR A 106 -8.47 -9.04 -4.96
CA THR A 106 -7.38 -9.61 -4.18
C THR A 106 -7.49 -9.23 -2.70
N THR A 107 -6.75 -9.93 -1.86
CA THR A 107 -6.64 -9.64 -0.41
C THR A 107 -5.40 -8.83 -0.06
N VAL A 108 -4.53 -8.58 -1.06
CA VAL A 108 -3.29 -7.80 -0.90
C VAL A 108 -3.61 -6.32 -1.12
N SER A 109 -3.13 -5.45 -0.23
CA SER A 109 -3.45 -4.03 -0.25
C SER A 109 -2.49 -3.18 -1.07
N CYS A 110 -1.24 -3.62 -1.20
CA CYS A 110 -0.19 -2.87 -1.85
C CYS A 110 0.68 -3.78 -2.71
N ALA A 111 1.05 -3.30 -3.87
CA ALA A 111 1.99 -3.94 -4.77
C ALA A 111 2.88 -2.88 -5.42
N GLY A 112 4.02 -3.30 -5.94
CA GLY A 112 4.92 -2.37 -6.59
C GLY A 112 5.96 -3.08 -7.43
N GLY A 113 6.70 -2.30 -8.18
CA GLY A 113 7.74 -2.77 -9.08
C GLY A 113 8.80 -1.72 -9.34
N ASN A 114 9.63 -2.01 -10.31
CA ASN A 114 10.62 -1.10 -10.84
C ASN A 114 10.34 -0.83 -12.32
N VAL A 115 10.54 0.40 -12.75
CA VAL A 115 10.53 0.77 -14.17
C VAL A 115 11.98 0.91 -14.61
N GLY A 116 12.43 -0.02 -15.45
CA GLY A 116 13.76 0.04 -16.06
C GLY A 116 13.90 1.15 -17.08
N ASN A 117 15.10 1.27 -17.66
CA ASN A 117 15.49 2.37 -18.55
C ASN A 117 15.11 2.16 -20.04
N ASN A 118 14.10 1.36 -20.32
CA ASN A 118 13.67 1.09 -21.69
C ASN A 118 12.15 1.16 -21.85
N LEU A 119 11.67 1.34 -23.09
CA LEU A 119 10.24 1.51 -23.38
C LEU A 119 9.40 0.30 -23.00
N PHE A 120 9.92 -0.90 -23.12
CA PHE A 120 9.17 -2.11 -22.75
C PHE A 120 8.88 -2.13 -21.25
N ASP A 121 9.88 -1.90 -20.41
CA ASP A 121 9.70 -1.83 -18.95
C ASP A 121 8.78 -0.68 -18.55
N ARG A 122 8.88 0.47 -19.24
CA ARG A 122 7.99 1.61 -19.01
C ARG A 122 6.53 1.23 -19.19
N TYR A 123 6.16 0.72 -20.36
CA TYR A 123 4.76 0.41 -20.66
C TYR A 123 4.26 -0.81 -19.89
N ASN A 124 5.13 -1.79 -19.61
CA ASN A 124 4.79 -2.88 -18.70
C ASN A 124 4.47 -2.36 -17.29
N GLY A 125 5.28 -1.47 -16.73
CA GLY A 125 5.04 -0.86 -15.43
C GLY A 125 3.71 -0.11 -15.36
N ILE A 126 3.35 0.67 -16.39
CA ILE A 126 2.07 1.36 -16.50
C ILE A 126 0.91 0.36 -16.55
N THR A 127 1.01 -0.66 -17.40
CA THR A 127 -0.01 -1.70 -17.56
C THR A 127 -0.20 -2.50 -16.27
N GLU A 128 0.88 -2.93 -15.65
CA GLU A 128 0.85 -3.66 -14.39
C GLU A 128 0.20 -2.82 -13.27
N ALA A 129 0.60 -1.55 -13.15
CA ALA A 129 0.01 -0.62 -12.21
C ALA A 129 -1.51 -0.48 -12.40
N ALA A 130 -1.98 -0.34 -13.65
CA ALA A 130 -3.39 -0.25 -13.98
C ALA A 130 -4.15 -1.54 -13.60
N ILE A 131 -3.62 -2.72 -13.96
CA ILE A 131 -4.22 -4.02 -13.64
C ILE A 131 -4.29 -4.23 -12.12
N LEU A 132 -3.20 -3.99 -11.41
CA LEU A 132 -3.14 -4.14 -9.96
C LEU A 132 -4.12 -3.20 -9.25
N THR A 133 -4.19 -1.95 -9.70
CA THR A 133 -5.16 -0.97 -9.19
C THR A 133 -6.59 -1.43 -9.42
N LYS A 134 -6.91 -1.96 -10.59
CA LYS A 134 -8.24 -2.55 -10.88
C LYS A 134 -8.61 -3.67 -9.91
N HIS A 135 -7.61 -4.41 -9.42
CA HIS A 135 -7.78 -5.48 -8.44
C HIS A 135 -7.65 -5.03 -6.98
N SER A 136 -7.81 -3.73 -6.71
CA SER A 136 -7.85 -3.14 -5.35
C SER A 136 -6.50 -2.93 -4.66
N HIS A 137 -5.38 -2.94 -5.41
CA HIS A 137 -4.08 -2.57 -4.87
C HIS A 137 -3.85 -1.06 -4.87
N GLY A 138 -3.19 -0.53 -3.85
CA GLY A 138 -2.38 0.67 -3.99
C GLY A 138 -1.05 0.28 -4.63
N THR A 139 -0.58 1.06 -5.58
CA THR A 139 0.63 0.71 -6.34
C THR A 139 1.78 1.67 -6.08
N SER A 140 3.02 1.15 -6.11
CA SER A 140 4.23 1.95 -5.96
C SER A 140 5.31 1.46 -6.92
N TYR A 141 5.90 2.37 -7.69
CA TYR A 141 6.94 2.03 -8.66
C TYR A 141 8.22 2.84 -8.44
N CYS A 142 9.37 2.16 -8.41
CA CYS A 142 10.65 2.81 -8.50
C CYS A 142 10.87 3.28 -9.95
N ILE A 143 11.09 4.57 -10.14
CA ILE A 143 11.32 5.20 -11.44
C ILE A 143 12.75 5.75 -11.57
N ASN A 144 13.61 5.42 -10.60
CA ASN A 144 14.95 5.97 -10.50
C ASN A 144 15.88 5.60 -11.68
N ASP A 145 15.62 4.46 -12.30
CA ASP A 145 16.44 3.99 -13.42
C ASP A 145 16.05 4.62 -14.77
N TRP A 146 14.94 5.36 -14.82
CA TRP A 146 14.53 6.09 -16.01
C TRP A 146 15.45 7.31 -16.20
N PRO A 147 15.97 7.54 -17.42
CA PRO A 147 16.92 8.63 -17.66
C PRO A 147 16.31 10.01 -17.41
N ALA A 148 17.10 10.91 -16.81
CA ALA A 148 16.70 12.28 -16.58
C ALA A 148 16.51 13.07 -17.90
N GLU A 149 15.80 14.19 -17.84
CA GLU A 149 15.63 15.07 -18.98
C GLU A 149 16.99 15.60 -19.47
N GLY A 150 17.22 15.47 -20.79
CA GLY A 150 18.47 15.85 -21.41
C GLY A 150 19.51 14.74 -21.49
N ASP A 151 19.33 13.63 -20.77
CA ASP A 151 20.25 12.47 -20.90
C ASP A 151 20.23 11.90 -22.31
N LYS A 152 21.41 11.54 -22.82
CA LYS A 152 21.57 10.95 -24.15
C LYS A 152 21.00 9.54 -24.21
N LEU A 153 20.17 9.26 -25.18
CA LEU A 153 19.61 7.92 -25.41
C LEU A 153 20.54 7.10 -26.32
N SER A 154 20.56 5.78 -26.10
CA SER A 154 21.48 4.85 -26.80
C SER A 154 21.33 4.83 -28.33
N ARG A 155 20.13 5.16 -28.84
CA ARG A 155 19.84 5.22 -30.29
C ARG A 155 19.80 6.63 -30.86
N GLY A 156 20.34 7.61 -30.11
CA GLY A 156 20.31 9.04 -30.47
C GLY A 156 19.07 9.76 -29.89
N GLY A 157 19.17 11.08 -29.83
CA GLY A 157 18.20 11.93 -29.18
C GLY A 157 18.46 12.07 -27.67
N VAL A 158 17.54 12.72 -26.97
CA VAL A 158 17.63 13.00 -25.55
C VAL A 158 16.34 12.56 -24.83
N SER A 159 16.48 12.21 -23.56
CA SER A 159 15.35 11.85 -22.70
C SER A 159 14.47 13.08 -22.40
N LEU A 160 13.17 12.85 -22.31
CA LEU A 160 12.20 13.83 -21.78
C LEU A 160 12.05 13.74 -20.27
N GLY A 161 12.85 12.89 -19.61
CA GLY A 161 12.85 12.72 -18.15
C GLY A 161 11.73 11.87 -17.62
N VAL A 162 11.58 11.87 -16.28
CA VAL A 162 10.61 11.05 -15.55
C VAL A 162 9.18 11.61 -15.58
N MET A 163 8.99 12.90 -15.80
CA MET A 163 7.67 13.52 -15.69
C MET A 163 6.62 13.01 -16.68
N PRO A 164 6.95 12.71 -17.96
CA PRO A 164 6.01 12.01 -18.85
C PRO A 164 5.59 10.64 -18.34
N LEU A 165 6.53 9.86 -17.77
CA LEU A 165 6.21 8.55 -17.17
C LEU A 165 5.26 8.71 -15.98
N VAL A 166 5.53 9.66 -15.07
CA VAL A 166 4.67 9.93 -13.90
C VAL A 166 3.26 10.31 -14.33
N ARG A 167 3.12 11.19 -15.32
CA ARG A 167 1.80 11.59 -15.86
C ARG A 167 1.03 10.43 -16.50
N ASP A 168 1.71 9.59 -17.28
CA ASP A 168 1.08 8.42 -17.90
C ASP A 168 0.59 7.42 -16.84
N MET A 169 1.38 7.20 -15.79
CA MET A 169 0.98 6.35 -14.66
C MET A 169 -0.24 6.91 -13.92
N ILE A 170 -0.26 8.21 -13.64
CA ILE A 170 -1.39 8.87 -12.98
C ILE A 170 -2.65 8.77 -13.85
N ALA A 171 -2.55 9.09 -15.14
CA ALA A 171 -3.67 8.99 -16.07
C ALA A 171 -4.25 7.57 -16.13
N ALA A 172 -3.38 6.55 -16.20
CA ALA A 172 -3.80 5.16 -16.18
C ALA A 172 -4.51 4.78 -14.86
N MET A 173 -4.07 5.34 -13.72
CA MET A 173 -4.72 5.11 -12.41
C MET A 173 -6.07 5.79 -12.30
N ASP A 174 -6.21 7.00 -12.84
CA ASP A 174 -7.46 7.76 -12.81
C ASP A 174 -8.53 7.12 -13.70
N GLU A 175 -8.13 6.52 -14.83
CA GLU A 175 -9.02 5.76 -15.71
C GLU A 175 -9.55 4.48 -15.04
N VAL A 176 -8.73 3.82 -14.21
CA VAL A 176 -9.07 2.54 -13.59
C VAL A 176 -9.77 2.76 -12.24
N THR A 177 -11.05 3.09 -12.26
CA THR A 177 -11.82 3.20 -11.02
C THR A 177 -12.08 1.85 -10.37
N GLN A 178 -11.89 1.78 -9.07
CA GLN A 178 -12.35 0.67 -8.23
C GLN A 178 -13.76 1.00 -7.74
N ALA A 179 -14.62 0.00 -7.60
CA ALA A 179 -16.06 0.17 -7.32
C ALA A 179 -16.40 1.14 -6.16
N SER A 180 -15.51 1.33 -5.19
CA SER A 180 -15.70 2.24 -4.06
C SER A 180 -14.42 3.00 -3.65
N ARG A 181 -13.33 2.87 -4.42
CA ARG A 181 -12.03 3.41 -4.05
C ARG A 181 -11.30 3.98 -5.26
N ARG A 182 -10.83 5.22 -5.16
CA ARG A 182 -9.95 5.85 -6.14
C ARG A 182 -8.61 5.10 -6.19
N GLY A 183 -8.01 4.99 -7.36
CA GLY A 183 -6.64 4.47 -7.52
C GLY A 183 -5.66 5.26 -6.66
N SER A 184 -4.62 4.61 -6.17
CA SER A 184 -3.55 5.24 -5.40
C SER A 184 -2.21 4.84 -5.97
N LEU A 185 -1.43 5.82 -6.41
CA LEU A 185 -0.09 5.64 -6.94
C LEU A 185 0.93 6.31 -6.02
N ALA A 186 2.01 5.60 -5.73
CA ALA A 186 3.25 6.19 -5.29
C ALA A 186 4.35 5.88 -6.31
N TYR A 187 5.34 6.74 -6.40
CA TYR A 187 6.57 6.46 -7.14
C TYR A 187 7.76 6.83 -6.31
N SER A 188 8.91 6.23 -6.58
CA SER A 188 10.10 6.47 -5.78
C SER A 188 11.31 6.83 -6.65
N ILE A 189 12.10 7.79 -6.16
CA ILE A 189 13.24 8.38 -6.84
C ILE A 189 14.28 8.87 -5.83
N LYS A 190 15.57 8.85 -6.20
CA LYS A 190 16.64 9.38 -5.38
C LYS A 190 16.73 10.91 -5.47
N PRO A 191 17.14 11.61 -4.39
CA PRO A 191 17.45 13.04 -4.44
C PRO A 191 18.61 13.39 -5.40
N GLN A 192 19.45 12.42 -5.76
CA GLN A 192 20.55 12.58 -6.71
C GLN A 192 20.10 12.51 -8.18
N HIS A 193 18.86 12.10 -8.45
CA HIS A 193 18.33 12.01 -9.82
C HIS A 193 18.21 13.40 -10.47
N GLY A 194 18.57 13.51 -11.78
CA GLY A 194 18.58 14.80 -12.48
C GLY A 194 17.21 15.51 -12.54
N ASP A 195 16.10 14.76 -12.45
CA ASP A 195 14.75 15.33 -12.42
C ASP A 195 14.18 15.56 -11.01
N PHE A 196 14.98 15.42 -9.97
CA PHE A 196 14.54 15.57 -8.58
C PHE A 196 13.75 16.86 -8.35
N GLU A 197 14.27 18.00 -8.82
CA GLU A 197 13.62 19.32 -8.66
C GLU A 197 12.27 19.37 -9.35
N LYS A 198 12.13 18.79 -10.54
CA LYS A 198 10.86 18.75 -11.27
C LYS A 198 9.80 17.94 -10.55
N VAL A 199 10.22 16.85 -9.92
CA VAL A 199 9.34 16.03 -9.08
C VAL A 199 8.89 16.79 -7.85
N LEU A 200 9.78 17.54 -7.21
CA LEU A 200 9.44 18.42 -6.08
C LEU A 200 8.42 19.49 -6.47
N ASP A 201 8.67 20.21 -7.57
CA ASP A 201 7.78 21.27 -8.06
C ASP A 201 6.40 20.71 -8.41
N TYR A 202 6.36 19.57 -9.05
CA TYR A 202 5.11 18.87 -9.36
C TYR A 202 4.33 18.52 -8.09
N LEU A 203 4.97 17.92 -7.10
CA LEU A 203 4.33 17.55 -5.83
C LEU A 203 3.85 18.77 -5.03
N TYR A 204 4.56 19.89 -5.12
CA TYR A 204 4.17 21.13 -4.44
C TYR A 204 2.88 21.72 -5.04
N THR A 205 2.71 21.65 -6.34
CA THR A 205 1.55 22.21 -7.07
C THR A 205 0.39 21.22 -7.21
N ASP A 206 0.68 19.93 -7.19
CA ASP A 206 -0.30 18.88 -7.45
C ASP A 206 -1.25 18.65 -6.28
N THR A 207 -2.56 18.58 -6.60
CA THR A 207 -3.64 18.31 -5.64
C THR A 207 -4.14 16.87 -5.69
N GLU A 208 -3.56 16.03 -6.54
CA GLU A 208 -4.04 14.68 -6.82
C GLU A 208 -3.53 13.63 -5.80
N SER A 209 -4.08 12.43 -5.89
CA SER A 209 -3.82 11.34 -4.94
C SER A 209 -2.54 10.54 -5.23
N ASN A 210 -1.50 11.18 -5.77
CA ASN A 210 -0.19 10.56 -5.90
C ASN A 210 0.75 10.96 -4.77
N ASN A 211 1.77 10.16 -4.52
CA ASN A 211 2.78 10.41 -3.51
C ASN A 211 4.17 9.98 -4.01
N VAL A 212 5.22 10.42 -3.35
CA VAL A 212 6.60 10.07 -3.66
C VAL A 212 7.33 9.45 -2.48
N GLY A 213 8.15 8.45 -2.75
CA GLY A 213 9.16 7.91 -1.86
C GLY A 213 10.53 8.45 -2.24
N TRP A 214 11.16 9.21 -1.36
CA TRP A 214 12.55 9.62 -1.53
C TRP A 214 13.45 8.45 -1.14
N LEU A 215 14.17 7.88 -2.11
CA LEU A 215 15.09 6.78 -1.87
C LEU A 215 16.38 7.34 -1.28
N ILE A 216 16.56 7.11 0.01
CA ILE A 216 17.73 7.57 0.77
C ILE A 216 18.71 6.40 0.86
N ASP A 217 19.86 6.54 0.21
CA ASP A 217 20.97 5.59 0.31
C ASP A 217 21.98 5.99 1.37
N ASP A 218 22.94 5.12 1.65
CA ASP A 218 23.98 5.38 2.65
C ASP A 218 24.89 6.56 2.22
N GLU A 219 25.08 6.78 0.93
CA GLU A 219 25.83 7.92 0.38
C GLU A 219 25.15 9.24 0.76
N PHE A 220 23.84 9.35 0.56
CA PHE A 220 23.08 10.54 0.96
C PHE A 220 23.13 10.78 2.46
N VAL A 221 23.00 9.72 3.26
CA VAL A 221 23.12 9.82 4.73
C VAL A 221 24.50 10.31 5.14
N GLN A 222 25.55 9.79 4.53
CA GLN A 222 26.93 10.22 4.81
C GLN A 222 27.15 11.68 4.41
N ALA A 223 26.65 12.10 3.25
CA ALA A 223 26.73 13.49 2.80
C ALA A 223 26.00 14.45 3.77
N MET A 224 24.83 14.03 4.29
CA MET A 224 24.12 14.78 5.33
C MET A 224 24.94 14.91 6.61
N GLN A 225 25.58 13.83 7.07
CA GLN A 225 26.45 13.84 8.27
C GLN A 225 27.67 14.72 8.06
N ASN A 226 28.25 14.70 6.87
CA ASN A 226 29.38 15.56 6.48
C ASN A 226 28.96 17.02 6.21
N LYS A 227 27.69 17.36 6.35
CA LYS A 227 27.13 18.70 6.09
C LYS A 227 27.38 19.19 4.66
N GLU A 228 27.36 18.28 3.69
CA GLU A 228 27.50 18.64 2.28
C GLU A 228 26.30 19.46 1.82
N LYS A 229 26.55 20.60 1.17
CA LYS A 229 25.53 21.57 0.80
C LYS A 229 24.44 20.98 -0.09
N TRP A 230 24.80 20.11 -1.02
CA TRP A 230 23.83 19.50 -1.93
C TRP A 230 22.82 18.61 -1.18
N ALA A 231 23.30 17.79 -0.24
CA ALA A 231 22.45 16.87 0.53
C ALA A 231 21.55 17.62 1.51
N LEU A 232 22.10 18.62 2.23
CA LEU A 232 21.32 19.48 3.12
C LEU A 232 20.25 20.25 2.36
N ASN A 233 20.57 20.81 1.19
CA ASN A 233 19.62 21.52 0.35
C ASN A 233 18.52 20.59 -0.19
N ALA A 234 18.88 19.43 -0.70
CA ALA A 234 17.90 18.44 -1.18
C ALA A 234 16.96 18.01 -0.04
N PHE A 235 17.48 17.72 1.14
CA PHE A 235 16.67 17.38 2.30
C PHE A 235 15.72 18.52 2.70
N ALA A 236 16.23 19.75 2.80
CA ALA A 236 15.43 20.93 3.13
C ALA A 236 14.27 21.13 2.12
N LYS A 237 14.51 20.94 0.82
CA LYS A 237 13.48 21.01 -0.23
C LYS A 237 12.41 19.95 -0.07
N THR A 238 12.77 18.69 0.26
CA THR A 238 11.77 17.65 0.53
C THR A 238 10.88 18.00 1.72
N LEU A 239 11.45 18.61 2.78
CA LEU A 239 10.67 19.11 3.92
C LEU A 239 9.76 20.28 3.49
N GLY A 240 10.22 21.15 2.59
CA GLY A 240 9.42 22.24 2.03
C GLY A 240 8.13 21.77 1.33
N VAL A 241 8.13 20.57 0.75
CA VAL A 241 6.92 19.92 0.22
C VAL A 241 6.15 19.18 1.30
N LYS A 242 6.86 18.43 2.14
CA LYS A 242 6.24 17.57 3.15
C LYS A 242 5.42 18.34 4.17
N MET A 243 5.94 19.45 4.67
CA MET A 243 5.29 20.22 5.73
C MET A 243 3.94 20.83 5.29
N PRO A 244 3.83 21.52 4.14
CA PRO A 244 2.55 22.11 3.69
C PRO A 244 1.63 21.11 2.99
N ARG A 245 2.15 20.06 2.34
CA ARG A 245 1.36 19.14 1.50
C ARG A 245 1.14 17.75 2.10
N GLY A 246 1.90 17.37 3.11
CA GLY A 246 1.87 16.02 3.67
C GLY A 246 2.43 14.94 2.72
N LYS A 247 2.97 15.32 1.57
CA LYS A 247 3.52 14.42 0.55
C LYS A 247 5.01 14.16 0.76
N GLY A 248 5.47 13.03 0.26
CA GLY A 248 6.86 12.58 0.40
C GLY A 248 7.11 11.79 1.69
N TYR A 249 7.70 10.64 1.56
CA TYR A 249 8.18 9.81 2.66
C TYR A 249 9.59 9.34 2.35
N TYR A 250 10.37 9.01 3.39
CA TYR A 250 11.76 8.60 3.24
C TYR A 250 11.85 7.08 3.31
N THR A 251 12.51 6.49 2.32
CA THR A 251 12.81 5.06 2.25
C THR A 251 14.31 4.86 2.29
N PHE A 252 14.83 4.33 3.41
CA PHE A 252 16.24 4.04 3.57
C PHE A 252 16.61 2.74 2.86
N ILE A 253 16.89 2.85 1.55
CA ILE A 253 16.98 1.70 0.64
C ILE A 253 18.07 0.71 1.03
N ASP A 254 19.27 1.18 1.38
CA ASP A 254 20.35 0.27 1.75
C ASP A 254 20.11 -0.43 3.07
N LYS A 255 19.47 0.27 4.03
CA LYS A 255 19.02 -0.36 5.27
C LYS A 255 17.98 -1.43 5.01
N MET A 256 17.01 -1.17 4.13
CA MET A 256 16.00 -2.17 3.74
C MET A 256 16.66 -3.38 3.07
N ASN A 257 17.60 -3.17 2.15
CA ASN A 257 18.32 -4.25 1.47
C ASN A 257 19.13 -5.12 2.45
N ARG A 258 19.76 -4.51 3.46
CA ARG A 258 20.46 -5.27 4.52
C ARG A 258 19.51 -6.14 5.36
N HIS A 259 18.26 -5.72 5.51
CA HIS A 259 17.25 -6.43 6.30
C HIS A 259 16.24 -7.24 5.46
N LEU A 260 16.53 -7.44 4.16
CA LEU A 260 15.70 -8.32 3.33
C LEU A 260 15.61 -9.73 3.92
N ALA A 261 14.42 -10.33 3.77
CA ALA A 261 14.23 -11.72 4.14
C ALA A 261 15.21 -12.63 3.38
N GLU A 262 15.72 -13.66 4.07
CA GLU A 262 16.71 -14.59 3.53
C GLU A 262 16.29 -15.22 2.19
N ALA A 263 15.00 -15.46 1.99
CA ALA A 263 14.47 -15.98 0.74
C ALA A 263 14.77 -15.06 -0.47
N PHE A 264 14.70 -13.74 -0.27
CA PHE A 264 15.02 -12.76 -1.31
C PHE A 264 16.53 -12.63 -1.52
N LYS A 265 17.31 -12.61 -0.43
CA LYS A 265 18.78 -12.58 -0.50
C LYS A 265 19.34 -13.78 -1.28
N ARG A 266 18.81 -15.01 -1.03
CA ARG A 266 19.18 -16.22 -1.76
C ARG A 266 18.89 -16.17 -3.26
N LYS A 267 17.89 -15.38 -3.68
CA LYS A 267 17.57 -15.15 -5.09
C LYS A 267 18.32 -13.97 -5.70
N GLY A 268 19.25 -13.34 -4.97
CA GLY A 268 19.99 -12.17 -5.45
C GLY A 268 19.13 -10.91 -5.66
N MET A 269 17.93 -10.88 -5.07
CA MET A 269 17.04 -9.72 -5.17
C MET A 269 17.54 -8.61 -4.24
N LYS A 270 17.50 -7.36 -4.74
CA LYS A 270 17.86 -6.15 -3.99
C LYS A 270 16.70 -5.16 -4.03
#